data_d764ce418b2601a673b47082295e2e42
#
_entry.id   d764ce418b2601a673b47082295e2e42
#
_cell.length_a   1.000
_cell.length_b   1.000
_cell.length_c   1.000
_cell.angle_alpha   90.00
_cell.angle_beta   90.00
_cell.angle_gamma   90.00
#
_symmetry.space_group_name_H-M   'P 1'
#
loop_
_entity.id
_entity.type
_entity.pdbx_description
1 polymer ?
#
loop_
_entity_poly.entity_id
_entity_poly.type
_entity_poly.pdbx_seq_one_letter_code
_entity_poly.pdbx_strand_id
1 'polypeptide(L)'
;MKYNQESLVAIKGEIQPLIENHWSEIALNQDEIKLNPDWNMYGKLESLGMLKTYTARVENKLVGYFILVVTKGLHYADHTFAATDVIYISPEYRKGRAGYGLIKFAEQELKKDGVSVLVINTKDHAPFDRLLESMDFSLTERLYQKFIG
;
A
#
# COMPACT_ATOMS: atom_id res chain seq x y z
N MET A 1 -11.31 -14.10 -5.95
CA MET A 1 -10.31 -13.03 -5.68
C MET A 1 -8.97 -13.45 -6.27
N LYS A 2 -8.42 -12.65 -7.13
CA LYS A 2 -7.12 -12.87 -7.77
C LYS A 2 -6.16 -11.76 -7.39
N TYR A 3 -4.91 -12.11 -7.04
CA TYR A 3 -3.87 -11.15 -6.68
C TYR A 3 -2.81 -11.13 -7.77
N ASN A 4 -2.34 -9.93 -8.14
CA ASN A 4 -1.32 -9.75 -9.17
C ASN A 4 -0.33 -8.65 -8.76
N GLN A 5 0.86 -8.69 -9.35
CA GLN A 5 1.72 -7.52 -9.40
C GLN A 5 1.46 -6.82 -10.75
N GLU A 6 1.14 -5.53 -10.71
CA GLU A 6 0.80 -4.77 -11.92
C GLU A 6 1.56 -3.44 -11.97
N SER A 7 1.74 -2.89 -13.15
CA SER A 7 2.26 -1.53 -13.32
C SER A 7 1.21 -0.52 -12.88
N LEU A 8 1.55 0.34 -11.93
CA LEU A 8 0.66 1.39 -11.46
C LEU A 8 0.26 2.35 -12.58
N VAL A 9 1.24 2.70 -13.43
CA VAL A 9 1.00 3.59 -14.58
C VAL A 9 0.03 2.95 -15.57
N ALA A 10 0.15 1.63 -15.80
CA ALA A 10 -0.73 0.91 -16.72
C ALA A 10 -2.19 0.84 -16.22
N ILE A 11 -2.40 0.79 -14.91
CA ILE A 11 -3.74 0.70 -14.31
C ILE A 11 -4.29 2.04 -13.81
N LYS A 12 -3.66 3.15 -14.15
CA LYS A 12 -4.03 4.51 -13.69
C LYS A 12 -5.53 4.77 -13.82
N GLY A 13 -6.13 4.47 -14.96
CA GLY A 13 -7.56 4.70 -15.21
C GLY A 13 -8.49 3.90 -14.31
N GLU A 14 -8.09 2.67 -13.95
CA GLU A 14 -8.86 1.80 -13.06
C GLU A 14 -8.69 2.16 -11.58
N ILE A 15 -7.46 2.53 -11.18
CA ILE A 15 -7.14 2.77 -9.77
C ILE A 15 -7.58 4.14 -9.28
N GLN A 16 -7.64 5.16 -10.15
CA GLN A 16 -7.93 6.52 -9.76
C GLN A 16 -9.27 6.66 -8.98
N PRO A 17 -10.39 6.07 -9.40
CA PRO A 17 -11.63 6.13 -8.63
C PRO A 17 -11.51 5.47 -7.24
N LEU A 18 -10.70 4.42 -7.11
CA LEU A 18 -10.46 3.76 -5.84
C LEU A 18 -9.62 4.65 -4.91
N ILE A 19 -8.63 5.35 -5.46
CA ILE A 19 -7.79 6.30 -4.70
C ILE A 19 -8.65 7.46 -4.18
N GLU A 20 -9.57 7.98 -4.98
CA GLU A 20 -10.52 9.02 -4.58
C GLU A 20 -11.43 8.56 -3.44
N ASN A 21 -11.99 7.36 -3.54
CA ASN A 21 -12.80 6.76 -2.48
C ASN A 21 -11.98 6.54 -1.19
N HIS A 22 -10.77 6.03 -1.33
CA HIS A 22 -9.86 5.82 -0.22
C HIS A 22 -9.53 7.13 0.50
N TRP A 23 -9.16 8.17 -0.24
CA TRP A 23 -8.90 9.50 0.31
C TRP A 23 -10.11 10.07 1.06
N SER A 24 -11.30 10.00 0.47
CA SER A 24 -12.55 10.46 1.10
C SER A 24 -12.84 9.75 2.41
N GLU A 25 -12.47 8.47 2.50
CA GLU A 25 -12.74 7.63 3.68
C GLU A 25 -11.79 7.92 4.85
N ILE A 26 -10.49 8.10 4.57
CA ILE A 26 -9.49 8.08 5.66
C ILE A 26 -8.55 9.28 5.73
N ALA A 27 -8.53 10.16 4.74
CA ALA A 27 -7.58 11.28 4.75
C ALA A 27 -7.89 12.28 5.85
N LEU A 28 -6.83 12.71 6.56
CA LEU A 28 -6.85 13.82 7.49
C LEU A 28 -6.54 15.13 6.76
N ASN A 29 -6.94 16.26 7.35
CA ASN A 29 -6.64 17.58 6.81
C ASN A 29 -7.10 17.77 5.34
N GLN A 30 -8.30 17.27 5.00
CA GLN A 30 -8.82 17.28 3.63
C GLN A 30 -9.01 18.69 3.07
N ASP A 31 -9.19 19.70 3.93
CA ASP A 31 -9.33 21.08 3.51
C ASP A 31 -7.99 21.70 3.11
N GLU A 32 -6.92 21.35 3.80
CA GLU A 32 -5.57 21.87 3.58
C GLU A 32 -4.76 21.04 2.60
N ILE A 33 -4.90 19.69 2.66
CA ILE A 33 -4.12 18.76 1.83
C ILE A 33 -5.05 18.05 0.85
N LYS A 34 -5.05 18.53 -0.38
CA LYS A 34 -5.89 17.95 -1.45
C LYS A 34 -5.24 16.72 -2.08
N LEU A 35 -6.07 15.77 -2.47
CA LEU A 35 -5.61 14.62 -3.23
C LEU A 35 -5.07 15.08 -4.59
N ASN A 36 -3.80 14.80 -4.85
CA ASN A 36 -3.14 15.08 -6.12
C ASN A 36 -1.97 14.11 -6.33
N PRO A 37 -2.23 12.88 -6.77
CA PRO A 37 -1.17 11.90 -6.97
C PRO A 37 -0.15 12.37 -8.01
N ASP A 38 1.13 12.29 -7.68
CA ASP A 38 2.22 12.61 -8.60
C ASP A 38 2.51 11.41 -9.50
N TRP A 39 1.77 11.29 -10.58
CA TRP A 39 1.91 10.19 -11.54
C TRP A 39 3.28 10.12 -12.21
N ASN A 40 3.92 11.28 -12.39
CA ASN A 40 5.29 11.33 -12.93
C ASN A 40 6.29 10.72 -11.96
N MET A 41 6.19 11.06 -10.68
CA MET A 41 7.05 10.49 -9.63
C MET A 41 6.80 8.99 -9.47
N TYR A 42 5.54 8.56 -9.43
CA TYR A 42 5.21 7.14 -9.40
C TYR A 42 5.83 6.37 -10.57
N GLY A 43 5.74 6.91 -11.79
CA GLY A 43 6.34 6.31 -12.97
C GLY A 43 7.87 6.22 -12.90
N LYS A 44 8.52 7.24 -12.36
CA LYS A 44 9.98 7.23 -12.13
C LYS A 44 10.39 6.16 -11.12
N LEU A 45 9.72 6.10 -9.98
CA LEU A 45 9.99 5.10 -8.95
C LEU A 45 9.75 3.68 -9.48
N GLU A 46 8.68 3.48 -10.23
CA GLU A 46 8.40 2.18 -10.86
C GLU A 46 9.50 1.77 -11.84
N SER A 47 9.95 2.68 -12.70
CA SER A 47 11.03 2.42 -13.67
C SER A 47 12.37 2.10 -13.01
N LEU A 48 12.61 2.62 -11.81
CA LEU A 48 13.80 2.33 -11.00
C LEU A 48 13.68 1.06 -10.15
N GLY A 49 12.55 0.36 -10.21
CA GLY A 49 12.28 -0.79 -9.36
C GLY A 49 12.02 -0.44 -7.88
N MET A 50 11.78 0.84 -7.58
CA MET A 50 11.56 1.37 -6.23
C MET A 50 10.08 1.47 -5.86
N LEU A 51 9.17 1.11 -6.74
CA LEU A 51 7.74 1.05 -6.49
C LEU A 51 7.20 -0.32 -6.86
N LYS A 52 6.44 -0.92 -5.96
CA LYS A 52 5.74 -2.18 -6.20
C LYS A 52 4.26 -1.95 -5.98
N THR A 53 3.45 -2.42 -6.93
CA THR A 53 2.00 -2.34 -6.86
C THR A 53 1.42 -3.74 -6.95
N TYR A 54 0.73 -4.13 -5.90
CA TYR A 54 -0.01 -5.39 -5.83
C TYR A 54 -1.50 -5.09 -5.87
N THR A 55 -2.25 -5.89 -6.61
CA THR A 55 -3.67 -5.66 -6.85
C THR A 55 -4.52 -6.85 -6.43
N ALA A 56 -5.75 -6.57 -6.05
CA ALA A 56 -6.80 -7.56 -5.83
C ALA A 56 -7.90 -7.34 -6.87
N ARG A 57 -8.27 -8.40 -7.60
CA ARG A 57 -9.31 -8.37 -8.64
C ARG A 57 -10.37 -9.43 -8.40
N VAL A 58 -11.62 -9.08 -8.71
CA VAL A 58 -12.76 -9.98 -8.76
C VAL A 58 -13.36 -9.86 -10.16
N GLU A 59 -13.45 -10.98 -10.90
CA GLU A 59 -13.94 -10.99 -12.29
C GLU A 59 -13.26 -9.92 -13.16
N ASN A 60 -11.95 -9.80 -13.05
CA ASN A 60 -11.10 -8.79 -13.69
C ASN A 60 -11.29 -7.34 -13.20
N LYS A 61 -12.30 -7.04 -12.39
CA LYS A 61 -12.48 -5.72 -11.80
C LYS A 61 -11.46 -5.48 -10.69
N LEU A 62 -10.78 -4.35 -10.73
CA LEU A 62 -9.90 -3.91 -9.65
C LEU A 62 -10.74 -3.55 -8.42
N VAL A 63 -10.47 -4.21 -7.29
CA VAL A 63 -11.20 -4.01 -6.03
C VAL A 63 -10.31 -3.66 -4.85
N GLY A 64 -9.00 -3.72 -5.04
CA GLY A 64 -8.05 -3.35 -4.01
C GLY A 64 -6.64 -3.22 -4.55
N TYR A 65 -5.79 -2.51 -3.80
CA TYR A 65 -4.39 -2.29 -4.14
C TYR A 65 -3.54 -2.14 -2.90
N PHE A 66 -2.27 -2.48 -3.06
CA PHE A 66 -1.23 -2.29 -2.07
C PHE A 66 0.02 -1.76 -2.78
N ILE A 67 0.33 -0.48 -2.56
CA ILE A 67 1.47 0.21 -3.18
C ILE A 67 2.53 0.42 -2.11
N LEU A 68 3.77 0.04 -2.45
CA LEU A 68 4.92 0.13 -1.56
C LEU A 68 6.08 0.81 -2.24
N VAL A 69 6.84 1.57 -1.45
CA VAL A 69 8.15 2.09 -1.84
C VAL A 69 9.23 1.14 -1.33
N VAL A 70 10.14 0.75 -2.20
CA VAL A 70 11.19 -0.23 -1.93
C VAL A 70 12.55 0.45 -2.01
N THR A 71 13.27 0.47 -0.88
CA THR A 71 14.57 1.15 -0.79
C THR A 71 15.54 0.38 0.12
N LYS A 72 16.82 0.63 -0.04
CA LYS A 72 17.82 0.26 0.95
C LYS A 72 17.62 1.07 2.23
N GLY A 73 17.84 0.45 3.38
CA GLY A 73 17.83 1.17 4.65
C GLY A 73 19.03 2.11 4.76
N LEU A 74 18.82 3.37 5.16
CA LEU A 74 19.93 4.32 5.33
C LEU A 74 20.85 3.92 6.48
N HIS A 75 20.31 3.37 7.57
CA HIS A 75 21.09 2.81 8.69
C HIS A 75 21.44 1.33 8.52
N TYR A 76 20.81 0.65 7.56
CA TYR A 76 20.92 -0.79 7.35
C TYR A 76 21.11 -1.09 5.86
N ALA A 77 22.23 -0.64 5.30
CA ALA A 77 22.50 -0.69 3.86
C ALA A 77 22.52 -2.12 3.27
N ASP A 78 22.72 -3.14 4.11
CA ASP A 78 22.68 -4.53 3.70
C ASP A 78 21.27 -5.11 3.54
N HIS A 79 20.26 -4.35 3.97
CA HIS A 79 18.86 -4.76 3.92
C HIS A 79 18.02 -3.85 3.05
N THR A 80 17.05 -4.45 2.35
CA THR A 80 16.05 -3.75 1.55
C THR A 80 14.72 -3.73 2.29
N PHE A 81 14.11 -2.56 2.37
CA PHE A 81 12.84 -2.31 3.05
C PHE A 81 11.75 -2.01 2.03
N ALA A 82 10.58 -2.58 2.21
CA ALA A 82 9.37 -2.19 1.51
C ALA A 82 8.42 -1.54 2.52
N ALA A 83 8.06 -0.29 2.28
CA ALA A 83 7.19 0.47 3.18
C ALA A 83 5.91 0.89 2.46
N THR A 84 4.79 0.80 3.17
CA THR A 84 3.49 1.21 2.66
C THR A 84 3.48 2.66 2.21
N ASP A 85 3.11 2.89 0.94
CA ASP A 85 2.59 4.18 0.48
C ASP A 85 1.09 4.21 0.77
N VAL A 86 0.32 3.31 0.15
CA VAL A 86 -1.12 3.16 0.38
C VAL A 86 -1.56 1.71 0.28
N ILE A 87 -2.55 1.33 1.08
CA ILE A 87 -3.24 0.03 1.01
C ILE A 87 -4.74 0.24 1.13
N TYR A 88 -5.50 -0.40 0.25
CA TYR A 88 -6.95 -0.25 0.19
C TYR A 88 -7.64 -1.47 -0.40
N ILE A 89 -8.81 -1.79 0.13
CA ILE A 89 -9.77 -2.72 -0.47
C ILE A 89 -11.14 -2.06 -0.39
N SER A 90 -11.89 -2.10 -1.49
CA SER A 90 -13.25 -1.57 -1.53
C SER A 90 -14.12 -2.19 -0.44
N PRO A 91 -14.96 -1.40 0.26
CA PRO A 91 -15.67 -1.85 1.47
C PRO A 91 -16.45 -3.14 1.31
N GLU A 92 -17.09 -3.34 0.17
CA GLU A 92 -17.89 -4.53 -0.12
C GLU A 92 -17.06 -5.84 -0.17
N TYR A 93 -15.73 -5.72 -0.33
CA TYR A 93 -14.81 -6.87 -0.39
C TYR A 93 -13.97 -7.04 0.89
N ARG A 94 -14.16 -6.22 1.91
CA ARG A 94 -13.39 -6.28 3.17
C ARG A 94 -13.77 -7.45 4.06
N LYS A 95 -14.96 -8.01 3.87
CA LYS A 95 -15.39 -9.19 4.62
C LYS A 95 -14.67 -10.43 4.10
N GLY A 96 -14.14 -11.23 5.02
CA GLY A 96 -13.40 -12.44 4.69
C GLY A 96 -11.89 -12.22 4.62
N ARG A 97 -11.22 -12.85 3.65
CA ARG A 97 -9.75 -12.96 3.61
C ARG A 97 -9.07 -12.07 2.58
N ALA A 98 -9.75 -11.09 2.00
CA ALA A 98 -9.21 -10.28 0.92
C ALA A 98 -7.94 -9.50 1.34
N GLY A 99 -7.97 -8.85 2.49
CA GLY A 99 -6.81 -8.14 3.03
C GLY A 99 -5.65 -9.07 3.37
N TYR A 100 -5.94 -10.18 4.02
CA TYR A 100 -4.96 -11.22 4.30
C TYR A 100 -4.28 -11.71 3.01
N GLY A 101 -5.07 -12.06 2.00
CA GLY A 101 -4.56 -12.58 0.73
C GLY A 101 -3.70 -11.57 -0.01
N LEU A 102 -4.09 -10.29 -0.04
CA LEU A 102 -3.34 -9.23 -0.70
C LEU A 102 -1.98 -9.03 -0.03
N ILE A 103 -1.96 -8.92 1.31
CA ILE A 103 -0.70 -8.75 2.06
C ILE A 103 0.18 -9.99 1.92
N LYS A 104 -0.39 -11.19 2.01
CA LYS A 104 0.36 -12.44 1.88
C LYS A 104 0.98 -12.61 0.50
N PHE A 105 0.25 -12.26 -0.54
CA PHE A 105 0.77 -12.24 -1.91
C PHE A 105 1.94 -11.26 -2.04
N ALA A 106 1.77 -10.02 -1.56
CA ALA A 106 2.83 -9.01 -1.58
C ALA A 106 4.09 -9.48 -0.82
N GLU A 107 3.92 -10.05 0.38
CA GLU A 107 5.02 -10.60 1.18
C GLU A 107 5.83 -11.65 0.40
N GLN A 108 5.14 -12.57 -0.27
CA GLN A 108 5.79 -13.62 -1.04
C GLN A 108 6.56 -13.08 -2.25
N GLU A 109 5.99 -12.13 -2.99
CA GLU A 109 6.64 -11.51 -4.14
C GLU A 109 7.84 -10.63 -3.72
N LEU A 110 7.68 -9.83 -2.67
CA LEU A 110 8.77 -9.01 -2.11
C LEU A 110 9.93 -9.86 -1.63
N LYS A 111 9.66 -11.00 -1.00
CA LYS A 111 10.70 -11.94 -0.57
C LYS A 111 11.49 -12.49 -1.74
N LYS A 112 10.84 -12.82 -2.85
CA LYS A 112 11.51 -13.26 -4.09
C LYS A 112 12.42 -12.16 -4.66
N ASP A 113 12.02 -10.90 -4.51
CA ASP A 113 12.80 -9.73 -4.95
C ASP A 113 13.92 -9.34 -3.98
N GLY A 114 14.14 -10.10 -2.91
CA GLY A 114 15.23 -9.86 -1.94
C GLY A 114 14.91 -8.81 -0.88
N VAL A 115 13.65 -8.43 -0.70
CA VAL A 115 13.23 -7.55 0.39
C VAL A 115 13.34 -8.28 1.73
N SER A 116 13.98 -7.64 2.71
CA SER A 116 14.19 -8.19 4.05
C SER A 116 13.13 -7.77 5.05
N VAL A 117 12.58 -6.57 4.92
CA VAL A 117 11.64 -5.98 5.89
C VAL A 117 10.45 -5.39 5.17
N LEU A 118 9.27 -5.82 5.57
CA LEU A 118 7.99 -5.26 5.11
C LEU A 118 7.39 -4.42 6.23
N VAL A 119 7.17 -3.14 5.94
CA VAL A 119 6.58 -2.17 6.89
C VAL A 119 5.17 -1.82 6.43
N ILE A 120 4.18 -2.07 7.30
CA ILE A 120 2.79 -1.74 7.03
C ILE A 120 2.28 -0.73 8.05
N ASN A 121 1.75 0.39 7.57
CA ASN A 121 1.15 1.42 8.39
C ASN A 121 -0.36 1.28 8.42
N THR A 122 -0.97 1.37 9.59
CA THR A 122 -2.42 1.51 9.74
C THR A 122 -2.78 2.91 10.21
N LYS A 123 -3.96 3.39 9.87
CA LYS A 123 -4.48 4.65 10.41
C LYS A 123 -5.03 4.42 11.80
N ASP A 124 -4.69 5.28 12.75
CA ASP A 124 -5.16 5.19 14.13
C ASP A 124 -6.70 5.20 14.24
N HIS A 125 -7.37 5.97 13.38
CA HIS A 125 -8.84 6.07 13.33
C HIS A 125 -9.52 5.01 12.45
N ALA A 126 -8.76 4.20 11.75
CA ALA A 126 -9.24 3.10 10.89
C ALA A 126 -8.26 1.92 10.91
N PRO A 127 -8.01 1.33 12.10
CA PRO A 127 -6.96 0.33 12.27
C PRO A 127 -7.39 -1.04 11.74
N PHE A 128 -6.39 -1.82 11.32
CA PHE A 128 -6.52 -3.24 11.03
C PHE A 128 -5.42 -4.08 11.72
N ASP A 129 -5.02 -3.65 12.90
CA ASP A 129 -3.95 -4.26 13.70
C ASP A 129 -4.15 -5.75 13.93
N ARG A 130 -5.40 -6.19 14.20
CA ARG A 130 -5.70 -7.62 14.41
C ARG A 130 -5.32 -8.50 13.22
N LEU A 131 -5.50 -7.98 12.00
CA LEU A 131 -5.07 -8.68 10.80
C LEU A 131 -3.55 -8.80 10.77
N LEU A 132 -2.83 -7.71 11.02
CA LEU A 132 -1.36 -7.70 11.02
C LEU A 132 -0.78 -8.60 12.11
N GLU A 133 -1.31 -8.53 13.32
CA GLU A 133 -0.91 -9.41 14.42
C GLU A 133 -1.12 -10.89 14.09
N SER A 134 -2.25 -11.22 13.43
CA SER A 134 -2.52 -12.59 12.97
C SER A 134 -1.57 -13.09 11.87
N MET A 135 -0.81 -12.16 11.26
CA MET A 135 0.20 -12.44 10.23
C MET A 135 1.64 -12.28 10.76
N ASP A 136 1.81 -12.30 12.06
CA ASP A 136 3.10 -12.19 12.76
C ASP A 136 3.81 -10.84 12.60
N PHE A 137 3.06 -9.77 12.26
CA PHE A 137 3.60 -8.41 12.34
C PHE A 137 3.60 -7.92 13.80
N SER A 138 4.63 -7.16 14.16
CA SER A 138 4.76 -6.53 15.48
C SER A 138 4.68 -5.02 15.35
N LEU A 139 3.97 -4.37 16.27
CA LEU A 139 3.96 -2.90 16.37
C LEU A 139 5.35 -2.42 16.81
N THR A 140 6.01 -1.63 15.96
CA THR A 140 7.39 -1.16 16.21
C THR A 140 7.47 0.34 16.45
N GLU A 141 6.58 1.12 15.85
CA GLU A 141 6.62 2.59 15.91
C GLU A 141 5.21 3.19 16.01
N ARG A 142 5.15 4.42 16.52
CA ARG A 142 3.96 5.27 16.47
C ARG A 142 4.29 6.51 15.67
N LEU A 143 3.45 6.89 14.71
CA LEU A 143 3.62 8.05 13.85
C LEU A 143 2.77 9.21 14.36
N TYR A 144 3.40 10.36 14.56
CA TYR A 144 2.73 11.61 14.89
C TYR A 144 2.92 12.59 13.74
N GLN A 145 1.85 13.29 13.34
CA GLN A 145 1.93 14.30 12.29
C GLN A 145 1.25 15.61 12.71
N LYS A 146 1.69 16.69 12.12
CA LYS A 146 1.13 18.03 12.30
C LYS A 146 1.22 18.77 10.98
N PHE A 147 0.13 19.40 10.56
CA PHE A 147 0.18 20.34 9.44
C PHE A 147 0.87 21.63 9.90
N ILE A 148 1.88 22.10 9.20
CA ILE A 148 2.71 23.24 9.59
C ILE A 148 2.76 24.38 8.56
N GLY A 149 1.95 24.31 7.52
CA GLY A 149 1.89 25.41 6.56
C GLY A 149 1.34 25.11 5.20
#